data_2cec07d28747f0306e70c10f07a4f0ae
#
_entry.id   2cec07d28747f0306e70c10f07a4f0ae
#
_cell.length_a   1.000
_cell.length_b   1.000
_cell.length_c   1.000
_cell.angle_alpha   90.00
_cell.angle_beta   90.00
_cell.angle_gamma   90.00
#
_symmetry.space_group_name_H-M   'P 1'
#
loop_
_entity.id
_entity.type
_entity.pdbx_description
1 polymer ?
#
loop_
_entity_poly.entity_id
_entity_poly.type
_entity_poly.pdbx_seq_one_letter_code
_entity_poly.pdbx_strand_id
1 'polypeptide(L)'
;MGRKRWDLVLGACMAVCVWSCNNDDNLNGDVKTSGTAHLYATTHTGQVKRYDINSGDVTTYNTASTDAEGIYFSPEDDSFTLVSRSGAGLETYANISSFRSGASVDLEPEFSIAGSLESPRDLAVKGNFYVVTDDTDLDEDELTHEGRIFIYTKDSNGFSLRNVVTTKFRVWGIEFIGDDLYAAVDETNKIAVFRNFLSNHTLNRIVTADKIVAFQGLVRTRGLHYEDGVMVLSDIGEAESNNDGALHVVKDFESKFAATSSGGFVKTEDQLRIAGNNTLLGNPVNVIYDSNYNVIFVAEASNGGGRILAFNDATSIDGNIAPDLKYTLAGVSSVYFHTR
;
A
#
# COMPACT_ATOMS: atom_id res chain seq x y z
N MET A 1 -74.22 6.06 -47.01
CA MET A 1 -74.05 5.12 -45.86
C MET A 1 -72.58 4.61 -45.87
N GLY A 2 -71.68 5.22 -45.14
CA GLY A 2 -70.30 4.90 -45.12
C GLY A 2 -69.83 4.68 -43.64
N ARG A 3 -69.46 3.46 -43.31
CA ARG A 3 -68.92 3.11 -41.97
C ARG A 3 -67.45 3.47 -41.93
N LYS A 4 -67.05 4.36 -41.03
CA LYS A 4 -65.67 4.62 -40.68
C LYS A 4 -65.15 3.48 -39.78
N ARG A 5 -64.06 2.81 -40.16
CA ARG A 5 -63.25 1.91 -39.31
C ARG A 5 -62.24 2.77 -38.53
N TRP A 6 -62.18 2.47 -37.28
CA TRP A 6 -61.12 3.01 -36.37
C TRP A 6 -60.05 1.93 -36.27
N ASP A 7 -58.87 2.26 -36.72
CA ASP A 7 -57.69 1.43 -36.49
C ASP A 7 -57.06 1.81 -35.14
N LEU A 8 -57.03 0.87 -34.23
CA LEU A 8 -56.31 0.96 -32.96
C LEU A 8 -54.81 0.72 -33.22
N VAL A 9 -53.98 1.73 -33.03
CA VAL A 9 -52.54 1.60 -33.00
C VAL A 9 -52.15 1.18 -31.57
N LEU A 10 -51.75 -0.11 -31.39
CA LEU A 10 -51.10 -0.57 -30.19
C LEU A 10 -49.65 -0.08 -30.18
N GLY A 11 -49.34 0.90 -29.33
CA GLY A 11 -47.98 1.29 -29.02
C GLY A 11 -47.33 0.24 -28.11
N ALA A 12 -46.36 -0.49 -28.64
CA ALA A 12 -45.51 -1.36 -27.85
C ALA A 12 -44.50 -0.49 -27.08
N CYS A 13 -44.71 -0.34 -25.77
CA CYS A 13 -43.67 0.17 -24.87
C CYS A 13 -42.56 -0.89 -24.75
N MET A 14 -41.42 -0.70 -25.41
CA MET A 14 -40.19 -1.38 -25.10
C MET A 14 -39.68 -0.88 -23.74
N ALA A 15 -39.86 -1.69 -22.72
CA ALA A 15 -39.15 -1.51 -21.47
C ALA A 15 -37.67 -1.85 -21.73
N VAL A 16 -36.83 -0.81 -21.81
CA VAL A 16 -35.38 -0.97 -21.76
C VAL A 16 -35.04 -1.34 -20.31
N CYS A 17 -34.86 -2.63 -20.07
CA CYS A 17 -34.21 -3.08 -18.85
C CYS A 17 -32.76 -2.61 -18.89
N VAL A 18 -32.48 -1.52 -18.19
CA VAL A 18 -31.09 -1.14 -17.85
C VAL A 18 -30.64 -2.19 -16.83
N TRP A 19 -29.88 -3.15 -17.29
CA TRP A 19 -29.12 -4.01 -16.39
C TRP A 19 -28.07 -3.09 -15.76
N SER A 20 -28.36 -2.65 -14.54
CA SER A 20 -27.33 -2.17 -13.64
C SER A 20 -26.38 -3.36 -13.42
N CYS A 21 -25.17 -3.26 -13.93
CA CYS A 21 -24.09 -4.10 -13.46
C CYS A 21 -23.93 -3.75 -11.99
N ASN A 22 -24.48 -4.55 -11.09
CA ASN A 22 -24.01 -4.62 -9.73
C ASN A 22 -22.55 -5.10 -9.86
N ASN A 23 -21.61 -4.20 -9.64
CA ASN A 23 -20.27 -4.59 -9.29
C ASN A 23 -20.42 -5.32 -7.94
N ASP A 24 -20.33 -6.64 -7.95
CA ASP A 24 -20.16 -7.43 -6.74
C ASP A 24 -18.77 -7.15 -6.19
N ASP A 25 -18.60 -5.96 -5.60
CA ASP A 25 -17.34 -5.54 -4.98
C ASP A 25 -17.12 -6.23 -3.63
N ASN A 26 -18.11 -6.95 -3.10
CA ASN A 26 -18.00 -7.68 -1.85
C ASN A 26 -18.24 -9.17 -2.09
N LEU A 27 -17.19 -10.00 -2.03
CA LEU A 27 -17.25 -11.44 -2.15
C LEU A 27 -17.15 -12.08 -0.76
N ASN A 28 -18.25 -12.54 -0.21
CA ASN A 28 -18.35 -13.57 0.83
C ASN A 28 -17.47 -13.41 2.08
N GLY A 29 -17.70 -12.44 2.90
CA GLY A 29 -17.13 -12.36 4.24
C GLY A 29 -16.77 -10.92 4.59
N ASP A 30 -17.44 -10.42 5.60
CA ASP A 30 -17.08 -9.12 6.15
C ASP A 30 -15.80 -9.24 6.97
N VAL A 31 -14.86 -8.32 6.79
CA VAL A 31 -13.75 -8.14 7.73
C VAL A 31 -14.38 -7.80 9.08
N LYS A 32 -14.17 -8.64 10.08
CA LYS A 32 -14.77 -8.47 11.41
C LYS A 32 -13.98 -7.43 12.19
N THR A 33 -14.46 -6.20 12.23
CA THR A 33 -13.90 -5.13 13.07
C THR A 33 -14.92 -4.63 14.09
N SER A 34 -14.44 -3.98 15.14
CA SER A 34 -15.25 -3.29 16.13
C SER A 34 -14.76 -1.86 16.30
N GLY A 35 -15.64 -0.92 16.66
CA GLY A 35 -15.27 0.50 16.75
C GLY A 35 -15.09 1.13 15.36
N THR A 36 -14.25 2.14 15.27
CA THR A 36 -13.89 2.79 14.00
C THR A 36 -12.81 1.98 13.29
N ALA A 37 -13.05 1.63 12.02
CA ALA A 37 -12.10 0.88 11.21
C ALA A 37 -12.04 1.50 9.81
N HIS A 38 -11.00 2.27 9.55
CA HIS A 38 -10.83 3.01 8.31
C HIS A 38 -9.60 2.51 7.53
N LEU A 39 -9.82 2.11 6.30
CA LEU A 39 -8.75 1.83 5.34
C LEU A 39 -8.59 3.03 4.42
N TYR A 40 -7.39 3.58 4.37
CA TYR A 40 -7.00 4.63 3.45
C TYR A 40 -6.23 4.00 2.29
N ALA A 41 -6.48 4.45 1.07
CA ALA A 41 -5.77 3.99 -0.12
C ALA A 41 -5.45 5.15 -1.04
N THR A 42 -4.19 5.24 -1.47
CA THR A 42 -3.73 6.19 -2.50
C THR A 42 -3.88 5.60 -3.90
N THR A 43 -3.88 6.49 -4.89
CA THR A 43 -3.93 6.09 -6.30
C THR A 43 -2.95 6.90 -7.16
N HIS A 44 -2.55 6.33 -8.29
CA HIS A 44 -1.81 7.01 -9.35
C HIS A 44 -2.61 8.10 -10.10
N THR A 45 -3.78 8.47 -9.60
CA THR A 45 -4.54 9.64 -10.04
C THR A 45 -4.60 10.72 -8.95
N GLY A 46 -3.84 10.54 -7.87
CA GLY A 46 -3.77 11.48 -6.75
C GLY A 46 -4.97 11.45 -5.81
N GLN A 47 -5.91 10.53 -6.01
CA GLN A 47 -7.01 10.37 -5.07
C GLN A 47 -6.61 9.53 -3.86
N VAL A 48 -7.14 9.90 -2.70
CA VAL A 48 -7.15 9.06 -1.50
C VAL A 48 -8.58 8.60 -1.26
N LYS A 49 -8.78 7.29 -1.11
CA LYS A 49 -10.06 6.70 -0.72
C LYS A 49 -9.99 6.29 0.74
N ARG A 50 -10.96 6.71 1.55
CA ARG A 50 -11.18 6.18 2.90
C ARG A 50 -12.39 5.25 2.87
N TYR A 51 -12.16 3.98 3.13
CA TYR A 51 -13.19 2.96 3.28
C TYR A 51 -13.50 2.81 4.77
N ASP A 52 -14.73 3.01 5.16
CA ASP A 52 -15.24 2.59 6.46
C ASP A 52 -15.57 1.09 6.34
N ILE A 53 -14.77 0.26 6.97
CA ILE A 53 -14.89 -1.21 6.82
C ILE A 53 -16.20 -1.73 7.44
N ASN A 54 -16.74 -1.04 8.45
CA ASN A 54 -17.96 -1.47 9.12
C ASN A 54 -19.24 -1.10 8.35
N SER A 55 -19.28 0.10 7.76
CA SER A 55 -20.47 0.56 7.01
C SER A 55 -20.40 0.28 5.52
N GLY A 56 -19.19 0.06 4.98
CA GLY A 56 -18.94 -0.02 3.54
C GLY A 56 -18.92 1.34 2.82
N ASP A 57 -19.04 2.43 3.56
CA ASP A 57 -19.00 3.78 2.97
C ASP A 57 -17.61 4.13 2.45
N VAL A 58 -17.54 4.79 1.30
CA VAL A 58 -16.28 5.23 0.68
C VAL A 58 -16.26 6.74 0.53
N THR A 59 -15.35 7.40 1.25
CA THR A 59 -15.08 8.83 1.10
C THR A 59 -13.91 9.04 0.14
N THR A 60 -14.07 9.94 -0.82
CA THR A 60 -13.03 10.28 -1.79
C THR A 60 -12.45 11.65 -1.47
N TYR A 61 -11.14 11.72 -1.31
CA TYR A 61 -10.38 12.95 -1.19
C TYR A 61 -9.61 13.18 -2.50
N ASN A 62 -9.94 14.24 -3.22
CA ASN A 62 -9.18 14.69 -4.38
C ASN A 62 -8.07 15.60 -3.86
N THR A 63 -6.83 15.16 -3.97
CA THR A 63 -5.66 15.87 -3.45
C THR A 63 -5.03 16.76 -4.51
N ALA A 64 -4.04 17.58 -4.14
CA ALA A 64 -3.26 18.37 -5.08
C ALA A 64 -2.31 17.50 -5.92
N SER A 65 -1.91 16.32 -5.41
CA SER A 65 -1.15 15.35 -6.18
C SER A 65 -1.96 14.79 -7.34
N THR A 66 -1.31 14.53 -8.46
CA THR A 66 -1.87 13.79 -9.60
C THR A 66 -1.29 12.38 -9.75
N ASP A 67 -0.38 12.00 -8.84
CA ASP A 67 0.22 10.67 -8.73
C ASP A 67 0.73 10.50 -7.30
N ALA A 68 0.07 9.65 -6.50
CA ALA A 68 0.38 9.44 -5.09
C ALA A 68 0.84 8.00 -4.83
N GLU A 69 1.77 7.88 -3.91
CA GLU A 69 2.32 6.62 -3.37
C GLU A 69 2.08 6.55 -1.86
N GLY A 70 3.00 6.01 -1.09
CA GLY A 70 2.95 5.77 0.35
C GLY A 70 2.07 6.73 1.15
N ILE A 71 1.29 6.21 2.07
CA ILE A 71 0.36 6.99 2.89
C ILE A 71 0.51 6.64 4.38
N TYR A 72 0.38 7.66 5.23
CA TYR A 72 0.31 7.54 6.68
C TYR A 72 -0.84 8.38 7.22
N PHE A 73 -1.67 7.82 8.10
CA PHE A 73 -2.70 8.55 8.82
C PHE A 73 -2.27 8.80 10.27
N SER A 74 -2.33 10.08 10.71
CA SER A 74 -2.10 10.50 12.08
C SER A 74 -3.43 10.75 12.79
N PRO A 75 -3.84 9.88 13.73
CA PRO A 75 -5.07 10.09 14.49
C PRO A 75 -4.97 11.28 15.46
N GLU A 76 -3.75 11.64 15.88
CA GLU A 76 -3.51 12.78 16.80
C GLU A 76 -3.77 14.11 16.11
N ASP A 77 -3.37 14.24 14.85
CA ASP A 77 -3.53 15.44 14.04
C ASP A 77 -4.81 15.41 13.18
N ASP A 78 -5.56 14.31 13.20
CA ASP A 78 -6.69 14.06 12.27
C ASP A 78 -6.30 14.34 10.81
N SER A 79 -5.17 13.79 10.38
CA SER A 79 -4.57 14.08 9.09
C SER A 79 -4.02 12.83 8.42
N PHE A 80 -3.95 12.85 7.09
CA PHE A 80 -3.07 11.92 6.38
C PHE A 80 -1.95 12.67 5.66
N THR A 81 -0.80 12.01 5.57
CA THR A 81 0.33 12.44 4.74
C THR A 81 0.54 11.41 3.65
N LEU A 82 0.70 11.87 2.42
CA LEU A 82 1.03 11.04 1.27
C LEU A 82 2.36 11.45 0.64
N VAL A 83 2.95 10.53 -0.09
CA VAL A 83 4.06 10.80 -0.99
C VAL A 83 3.49 11.21 -2.35
N SER A 84 3.74 12.45 -2.76
CA SER A 84 3.33 12.98 -4.06
C SER A 84 4.45 12.76 -5.07
N ARG A 85 4.24 11.86 -6.03
CA ARG A 85 5.18 11.68 -7.15
C ARG A 85 5.15 12.88 -8.08
N SER A 86 3.95 13.37 -8.39
CA SER A 86 3.78 14.55 -9.26
C SER A 86 4.32 15.83 -8.63
N GLY A 87 4.28 15.96 -7.30
CA GLY A 87 4.84 17.07 -6.54
C GLY A 87 6.29 16.86 -6.12
N ALA A 88 6.86 15.66 -6.37
CA ALA A 88 8.22 15.28 -5.97
C ALA A 88 8.49 15.47 -4.47
N GLY A 89 7.50 15.15 -3.58
CA GLY A 89 7.63 15.43 -2.15
C GLY A 89 6.52 14.83 -1.29
N LEU A 90 6.24 15.49 -0.18
CA LEU A 90 5.20 15.11 0.78
C LEU A 90 4.07 16.14 0.82
N GLU A 91 2.86 15.68 1.00
CA GLU A 91 1.67 16.51 1.20
C GLU A 91 0.87 16.00 2.40
N THR A 92 0.49 16.89 3.33
CA THR A 92 -0.37 16.57 4.48
C THR A 92 -1.71 17.27 4.34
N TYR A 93 -2.79 16.53 4.62
CA TYR A 93 -4.16 16.99 4.57
C TYR A 93 -4.82 16.76 5.93
N ALA A 94 -5.35 17.81 6.55
CA ALA A 94 -5.89 17.78 7.90
C ALA A 94 -7.43 17.86 7.97
N ASN A 95 -7.96 17.70 9.20
CA ASN A 95 -9.39 17.73 9.50
C ASN A 95 -10.21 16.68 8.74
N ILE A 96 -9.62 15.51 8.53
CA ILE A 96 -10.17 14.44 7.68
C ILE A 96 -11.49 13.89 8.23
N SER A 97 -11.65 13.81 9.56
CA SER A 97 -12.87 13.33 10.22
C SER A 97 -14.05 14.28 10.08
N SER A 98 -13.81 15.57 9.73
CA SER A 98 -14.87 16.57 9.55
C SER A 98 -15.73 16.33 8.32
N PHE A 99 -15.24 15.54 7.37
CA PHE A 99 -15.97 15.26 6.13
C PHE A 99 -16.94 14.10 6.29
N ARG A 100 -18.16 14.32 5.77
CA ARG A 100 -19.22 13.31 5.82
C ARG A 100 -18.76 12.02 5.13
N SER A 101 -19.06 10.87 5.73
CA SER A 101 -18.85 9.57 5.12
C SER A 101 -19.59 9.47 3.77
N GLY A 102 -18.95 8.86 2.78
CA GLY A 102 -19.48 8.74 1.43
C GLY A 102 -19.35 9.99 0.54
N ALA A 103 -18.73 11.08 1.04
CA ALA A 103 -18.52 12.30 0.26
C ALA A 103 -17.37 12.19 -0.75
N SER A 104 -17.41 13.07 -1.76
CA SER A 104 -16.23 13.39 -2.58
C SER A 104 -15.85 14.84 -2.31
N VAL A 105 -14.58 15.08 -1.93
CA VAL A 105 -14.11 16.37 -1.40
C VAL A 105 -12.79 16.74 -2.06
N ASP A 106 -12.70 17.99 -2.51
CA ASP A 106 -11.44 18.55 -2.98
C ASP A 106 -10.67 19.13 -1.78
N LEU A 107 -9.41 18.75 -1.63
CA LEU A 107 -8.57 19.13 -0.51
C LEU A 107 -7.37 19.95 -0.98
N GLU A 108 -7.05 20.97 -0.19
CA GLU A 108 -5.76 21.67 -0.27
C GLU A 108 -4.82 21.16 0.83
N PRO A 109 -3.53 21.00 0.55
CA PRO A 109 -2.59 20.53 1.56
C PRO A 109 -2.37 21.61 2.63
N GLU A 110 -2.44 21.19 3.91
CA GLU A 110 -2.04 22.03 5.02
C GLU A 110 -0.54 22.29 5.02
N PHE A 111 0.23 21.23 4.74
CA PHE A 111 1.68 21.30 4.59
C PHE A 111 2.11 20.54 3.33
N SER A 112 3.11 21.09 2.64
CA SER A 112 3.77 20.40 1.54
C SER A 112 5.26 20.71 1.52
N ILE A 113 6.04 19.76 1.02
CA ILE A 113 7.45 19.98 0.63
C ILE A 113 7.66 19.30 -0.72
N ALA A 114 8.28 20.01 -1.65
CA ALA A 114 8.41 19.56 -3.03
C ALA A 114 9.88 19.63 -3.51
N GLY A 115 10.15 18.93 -4.62
CA GLY A 115 11.32 19.20 -5.48
C GLY A 115 12.57 18.37 -5.23
N SER A 116 12.53 17.31 -4.41
CA SER A 116 13.73 16.51 -4.13
C SER A 116 13.60 15.03 -4.54
N LEU A 117 12.40 14.51 -4.66
CA LEU A 117 12.14 13.11 -5.03
C LEU A 117 12.02 12.98 -6.56
N GLU A 118 12.51 11.90 -7.12
CA GLU A 118 12.43 11.63 -8.56
C GLU A 118 11.55 10.41 -8.87
N SER A 119 11.72 9.34 -8.09
CA SER A 119 10.93 8.10 -8.21
C SER A 119 10.54 7.57 -6.83
N PRO A 120 9.78 8.35 -6.02
CA PRO A 120 9.40 7.93 -4.68
C PRO A 120 8.46 6.72 -4.70
N ARG A 121 8.55 5.88 -3.64
CA ARG A 121 7.81 4.61 -3.56
C ARG A 121 7.00 4.47 -2.28
N ASP A 122 7.61 4.63 -1.12
CA ASP A 122 6.96 4.29 0.15
C ASP A 122 7.30 5.29 1.25
N LEU A 123 6.51 5.27 2.32
CA LEU A 123 6.59 6.18 3.45
C LEU A 123 6.51 5.41 4.76
N ALA A 124 7.55 5.49 5.58
CA ALA A 124 7.52 5.06 6.97
C ALA A 124 7.64 6.26 7.91
N VAL A 125 6.84 6.26 8.99
CA VAL A 125 6.81 7.36 9.96
C VAL A 125 7.20 6.87 11.34
N LYS A 126 8.12 7.61 11.99
CA LYS A 126 8.52 7.35 13.37
C LYS A 126 8.64 8.66 14.16
N GLY A 127 7.71 8.89 15.07
CA GLY A 127 7.58 10.17 15.76
C GLY A 127 7.36 11.31 14.77
N ASN A 128 8.24 12.30 14.78
CA ASN A 128 8.20 13.40 13.83
C ASN A 128 9.07 13.19 12.57
N PHE A 129 9.63 11.99 12.38
CA PHE A 129 10.41 11.64 11.19
C PHE A 129 9.53 10.95 10.15
N TYR A 130 9.57 11.47 8.93
CA TYR A 130 8.92 10.95 7.73
C TYR A 130 10.02 10.48 6.78
N VAL A 131 10.09 9.19 6.56
CA VAL A 131 11.16 8.55 5.78
C VAL A 131 10.57 8.04 4.49
N VAL A 132 11.13 8.49 3.36
CA VAL A 132 10.62 8.19 2.02
C VAL A 132 11.69 7.48 1.21
N THR A 133 11.35 6.38 0.59
CA THR A 133 12.21 5.71 -0.39
C THR A 133 12.05 6.34 -1.77
N ASP A 134 13.15 6.44 -2.48
CA ASP A 134 13.22 6.92 -3.84
C ASP A 134 14.09 5.94 -4.65
N ASP A 135 13.47 5.32 -5.64
CA ASP A 135 14.00 4.22 -6.43
C ASP A 135 14.79 4.72 -7.65
N THR A 136 15.31 5.94 -7.61
CA THR A 136 16.11 6.50 -8.70
C THR A 136 17.52 5.96 -8.66
N ASP A 137 17.95 5.39 -9.76
CA ASP A 137 19.35 5.09 -10.06
C ASP A 137 20.05 6.42 -10.44
N LEU A 138 21.08 6.79 -9.68
CA LEU A 138 21.68 8.13 -9.80
C LEU A 138 22.69 8.24 -10.94
N ASP A 139 23.35 7.14 -11.31
CA ASP A 139 24.41 7.14 -12.32
C ASP A 139 24.00 6.46 -13.62
N GLU A 140 22.78 5.92 -13.67
CA GLU A 140 22.21 5.20 -14.83
C GLU A 140 23.10 4.01 -15.28
N ASP A 141 23.97 3.50 -14.38
CA ASP A 141 24.81 2.34 -14.63
C ASP A 141 24.06 1.05 -14.22
N GLU A 142 23.58 0.29 -15.18
CA GLU A 142 22.87 -0.97 -14.95
C GLU A 142 23.67 -2.00 -14.10
N LEU A 143 24.96 -1.75 -13.88
CA LEU A 143 25.83 -2.62 -13.06
C LEU A 143 25.85 -2.20 -11.58
N THR A 144 25.45 -0.97 -11.28
CA THR A 144 25.39 -0.42 -9.92
C THR A 144 24.01 0.13 -9.67
N HIS A 145 23.22 -0.55 -8.87
CA HIS A 145 21.86 -0.13 -8.56
C HIS A 145 21.88 0.65 -7.24
N GLU A 146 21.72 1.96 -7.29
CA GLU A 146 21.53 2.78 -6.11
C GLU A 146 20.04 3.04 -5.87
N GLY A 147 19.73 3.39 -4.62
CA GLY A 147 18.46 3.93 -4.19
C GLY A 147 18.69 5.02 -3.15
N ARG A 148 17.71 5.85 -2.91
CA ARG A 148 17.78 6.92 -1.92
C ARG A 148 16.73 6.74 -0.84
N ILE A 149 17.07 7.13 0.37
CA ILE A 149 16.14 7.23 1.49
C ILE A 149 16.20 8.66 2.01
N PHE A 150 15.13 9.40 1.80
CA PHE A 150 14.97 10.79 2.27
C PHE A 150 14.41 10.79 3.68
N ILE A 151 15.02 11.58 4.56
CA ILE A 151 14.60 11.69 5.95
C ILE A 151 14.15 13.13 6.19
N TYR A 152 12.84 13.30 6.31
CA TYR A 152 12.22 14.57 6.66
C TYR A 152 11.88 14.61 8.15
N THR A 153 11.81 15.82 8.70
CA THR A 153 11.18 16.09 9.99
C THR A 153 9.94 16.95 9.76
N LYS A 154 8.90 16.73 10.55
CA LYS A 154 7.68 17.54 10.57
C LYS A 154 7.53 18.23 11.92
N ASP A 155 7.27 19.53 11.90
CA ASP A 155 6.90 20.31 13.07
C ASP A 155 5.66 21.18 12.76
N SER A 156 5.35 22.14 13.62
CA SER A 156 4.22 23.06 13.44
C SER A 156 4.33 23.99 12.23
N ASN A 157 5.51 24.08 11.58
CA ASN A 157 5.73 24.87 10.40
C ASN A 157 5.77 24.02 9.11
N GLY A 158 5.58 22.70 9.22
CA GLY A 158 5.60 21.75 8.12
C GLY A 158 6.85 20.90 8.05
N PHE A 159 7.21 20.49 6.84
CA PHE A 159 8.32 19.57 6.61
C PHE A 159 9.64 20.28 6.39
N SER A 160 10.72 19.65 6.89
CA SER A 160 12.11 20.03 6.58
C SER A 160 12.90 18.78 6.22
N LEU A 161 13.64 18.81 5.12
CA LEU A 161 14.56 17.73 4.77
C LEU A 161 15.75 17.74 5.72
N ARG A 162 15.93 16.67 6.50
CA ARG A 162 17.06 16.50 7.40
C ARG A 162 18.33 16.09 6.64
N ASN A 163 18.23 14.98 5.90
CA ASN A 163 19.32 14.44 5.10
C ASN A 163 18.82 13.33 4.16
N VAL A 164 19.69 12.91 3.23
CA VAL A 164 19.46 11.82 2.29
C VAL A 164 20.54 10.75 2.49
N VAL A 165 20.12 9.50 2.55
CA VAL A 165 20.97 8.32 2.60
C VAL A 165 20.90 7.62 1.25
N THR A 166 22.05 7.36 0.62
CA THR A 166 22.13 6.57 -0.61
C THR A 166 22.48 5.13 -0.29
N THR A 167 21.69 4.18 -0.78
CA THR A 167 21.92 2.74 -0.63
C THR A 167 22.66 2.18 -1.85
N LYS A 168 23.27 1.00 -1.73
CA LYS A 168 23.93 0.28 -2.83
C LYS A 168 22.99 -0.71 -3.52
N PHE A 169 21.71 -0.45 -3.47
CA PHE A 169 20.64 -1.22 -4.10
C PHE A 169 19.40 -0.35 -4.19
N ARG A 170 18.54 -0.64 -5.15
CA ARG A 170 17.25 0.02 -5.30
C ARG A 170 16.32 -0.36 -4.16
N VAL A 171 15.60 0.61 -3.60
CA VAL A 171 14.76 0.43 -2.42
C VAL A 171 13.30 0.69 -2.79
N TRP A 172 12.39 -0.23 -2.39
CA TRP A 172 10.97 -0.01 -2.58
C TRP A 172 10.27 0.27 -1.25
N GLY A 173 9.67 -0.73 -0.63
CA GLY A 173 8.96 -0.61 0.65
C GLY A 173 9.90 -0.51 1.84
N ILE A 174 9.46 0.19 2.88
CA ILE A 174 10.20 0.33 4.15
C ILE A 174 9.29 0.23 5.35
N GLU A 175 9.82 -0.30 6.46
CA GLU A 175 9.10 -0.43 7.71
C GLU A 175 10.04 -0.28 8.91
N PHE A 176 9.59 0.42 9.95
CA PHE A 176 10.31 0.49 11.21
C PHE A 176 9.92 -0.64 12.16
N ILE A 177 10.92 -1.39 12.64
CA ILE A 177 10.74 -2.29 13.79
C ILE A 177 11.64 -1.76 14.91
N GLY A 178 11.02 -1.20 15.93
CA GLY A 178 11.77 -0.46 16.94
C GLY A 178 12.55 0.71 16.32
N ASP A 179 13.87 0.74 16.48
CA ASP A 179 14.76 1.78 15.92
C ASP A 179 15.39 1.38 14.58
N ASP A 180 15.16 0.14 14.15
CA ASP A 180 15.73 -0.42 12.93
C ASP A 180 14.79 -0.17 11.73
N LEU A 181 15.35 0.21 10.59
CA LEU A 181 14.61 0.32 9.33
C LEU A 181 14.85 -0.93 8.49
N TYR A 182 13.76 -1.63 8.17
CA TYR A 182 13.74 -2.72 7.21
C TYR A 182 13.34 -2.19 5.84
N ALA A 183 13.95 -2.71 4.79
CA ALA A 183 13.76 -2.23 3.43
C ALA A 183 13.69 -3.37 2.41
N ALA A 184 12.70 -3.35 1.55
CA ALA A 184 12.64 -4.22 0.38
C ALA A 184 13.74 -3.84 -0.62
N VAL A 185 14.60 -4.80 -0.95
CA VAL A 185 15.60 -4.65 -2.01
C VAL A 185 14.89 -4.93 -3.33
N ASP A 186 14.58 -3.89 -4.09
CA ASP A 186 13.79 -4.02 -5.32
C ASP A 186 14.43 -4.99 -6.31
N GLU A 187 13.58 -5.57 -7.15
CA GLU A 187 13.94 -6.61 -8.13
C GLU A 187 14.51 -7.90 -7.53
N THR A 188 14.35 -8.10 -6.22
CA THR A 188 14.84 -9.28 -5.52
C THR A 188 13.84 -9.82 -4.51
N ASN A 189 14.16 -10.99 -3.97
CA ASN A 189 13.46 -11.61 -2.86
C ASN A 189 14.08 -11.27 -1.48
N LYS A 190 14.71 -10.10 -1.34
CA LYS A 190 15.55 -9.78 -0.18
C LYS A 190 14.99 -8.62 0.61
N ILE A 191 15.20 -8.69 1.94
CA ILE A 191 14.98 -7.60 2.89
C ILE A 191 16.33 -7.22 3.49
N ALA A 192 16.62 -5.93 3.46
CA ALA A 192 17.76 -5.31 4.13
C ALA A 192 17.33 -4.73 5.47
N VAL A 193 18.24 -4.64 6.44
CA VAL A 193 18.04 -3.90 7.69
C VAL A 193 19.17 -2.91 7.94
N PHE A 194 18.79 -1.71 8.39
CA PHE A 194 19.66 -0.65 8.86
C PHE A 194 19.38 -0.43 10.35
N ARG A 195 20.35 -0.77 11.20
CA ARG A 195 20.22 -0.73 12.66
C ARG A 195 20.25 0.70 13.18
N ASN A 196 19.35 1.00 14.15
CA ASN A 196 19.22 2.33 14.76
C ASN A 196 19.24 3.44 13.70
N PHE A 197 18.43 3.28 12.66
CA PHE A 197 18.53 4.02 11.39
C PHE A 197 18.61 5.52 11.57
N LEU A 198 17.67 6.12 12.31
CA LEU A 198 17.59 7.57 12.46
C LEU A 198 18.75 8.18 13.25
N SER A 199 19.33 7.44 14.18
CA SER A 199 20.46 7.89 15.00
C SER A 199 21.81 7.66 14.31
N ASN A 200 21.95 6.58 13.54
CA ASN A 200 23.21 6.26 12.86
C ASN A 200 23.38 7.00 11.52
N HIS A 201 22.29 7.48 10.92
CA HIS A 201 22.30 8.11 9.60
C HIS A 201 21.78 9.55 9.65
N THR A 202 22.62 10.45 10.16
CA THR A 202 22.27 11.88 10.35
C THR A 202 22.84 12.82 9.28
N LEU A 203 23.60 12.29 8.32
CA LEU A 203 24.26 13.05 7.26
C LEU A 203 23.98 12.42 5.89
N ASN A 204 24.10 13.22 4.84
CA ASN A 204 24.09 12.72 3.47
C ASN A 204 25.31 11.82 3.26
N ARG A 205 25.08 10.56 2.93
CA ARG A 205 26.16 9.60 2.64
C ARG A 205 25.64 8.33 1.98
N ILE A 206 26.55 7.60 1.32
CA ILE A 206 26.32 6.25 0.88
C ILE A 206 26.47 5.30 2.09
N VAL A 207 25.52 4.37 2.24
CA VAL A 207 25.50 3.41 3.35
C VAL A 207 25.41 1.98 2.84
N THR A 208 25.82 1.06 3.67
CA THR A 208 25.64 -0.38 3.47
C THR A 208 24.68 -0.87 4.54
N ALA A 209 23.73 -1.72 4.17
CA ALA A 209 22.84 -2.36 5.13
C ALA A 209 23.64 -3.23 6.11
N ASP A 210 23.23 -3.25 7.37
CA ASP A 210 23.85 -4.08 8.41
C ASP A 210 23.67 -5.58 8.15
N LYS A 211 22.54 -5.93 7.50
CA LYS A 211 22.24 -7.31 7.13
C LYS A 211 21.25 -7.35 5.97
N ILE A 212 21.40 -8.34 5.09
CA ILE A 212 20.46 -8.63 4.00
C ILE A 212 20.13 -10.12 4.06
N VAL A 213 18.82 -10.45 4.00
CA VAL A 213 18.30 -11.82 4.05
C VAL A 213 17.32 -12.03 2.92
N ALA A 214 17.42 -13.16 2.24
CA ALA A 214 16.48 -13.58 1.21
C ALA A 214 15.29 -14.36 1.81
N PHE A 215 14.17 -14.41 1.09
CA PHE A 215 13.00 -15.22 1.45
C PHE A 215 12.77 -16.25 0.35
N GLN A 216 12.86 -17.52 0.71
CA GLN A 216 12.74 -18.61 -0.23
C GLN A 216 11.30 -18.72 -0.76
N GLY A 217 11.13 -18.83 -2.08
CA GLY A 217 9.81 -18.90 -2.73
C GLY A 217 9.18 -17.55 -3.04
N LEU A 218 9.75 -16.46 -2.55
CA LEU A 218 9.43 -15.10 -2.97
C LEU A 218 10.25 -14.77 -4.22
N VAL A 219 9.63 -14.11 -5.21
CA VAL A 219 10.28 -13.71 -6.47
C VAL A 219 10.76 -12.26 -6.37
N ARG A 220 9.83 -11.33 -6.12
CA ARG A 220 10.14 -9.90 -6.08
C ARG A 220 9.26 -9.18 -5.06
N THR A 221 9.86 -8.75 -3.95
CA THR A 221 9.13 -8.03 -2.91
C THR A 221 9.07 -6.53 -3.16
N ARG A 222 7.92 -5.92 -2.86
CA ARG A 222 7.73 -4.46 -2.87
C ARG A 222 7.22 -3.95 -1.54
N GLY A 223 6.01 -4.32 -1.14
CA GLY A 223 5.43 -3.92 0.13
C GLY A 223 5.84 -4.83 1.27
N LEU A 224 6.01 -4.25 2.45
CA LEU A 224 6.22 -4.98 3.70
C LEU A 224 5.51 -4.23 4.83
N HIS A 225 4.98 -4.99 5.79
CA HIS A 225 4.41 -4.43 7.01
C HIS A 225 4.64 -5.37 8.18
N TYR A 226 5.00 -4.82 9.32
CA TYR A 226 5.29 -5.56 10.54
C TYR A 226 4.40 -5.09 11.69
N GLU A 227 3.75 -6.03 12.37
CA GLU A 227 3.07 -5.79 13.63
C GLU A 227 3.10 -7.05 14.50
N ASP A 228 3.33 -6.89 15.80
CA ASP A 228 3.28 -7.95 16.83
C ASP A 228 4.02 -9.26 16.46
N GLY A 229 5.25 -9.14 15.95
CA GLY A 229 6.08 -10.30 15.61
C GLY A 229 5.79 -10.92 14.25
N VAL A 230 4.79 -10.40 13.51
CA VAL A 230 4.42 -10.87 12.19
C VAL A 230 4.86 -9.89 11.12
N MET A 231 5.65 -10.36 10.15
CA MET A 231 5.98 -9.63 8.93
C MET A 231 5.16 -10.18 7.77
N VAL A 232 4.51 -9.29 7.05
CA VAL A 232 3.86 -9.61 5.78
C VAL A 232 4.66 -8.97 4.65
N LEU A 233 5.02 -9.77 3.65
CA LEU A 233 5.72 -9.33 2.45
C LEU A 233 4.82 -9.54 1.24
N SER A 234 4.71 -8.53 0.38
CA SER A 234 4.11 -8.71 -0.93
C SER A 234 5.14 -9.27 -1.92
N ASP A 235 4.71 -10.15 -2.78
CA ASP A 235 5.48 -10.72 -3.89
C ASP A 235 4.75 -10.42 -5.18
N ILE A 236 5.30 -9.56 -6.01
CA ILE A 236 4.69 -9.20 -7.29
C ILE A 236 4.89 -10.25 -8.39
N GLY A 237 5.64 -11.33 -8.09
CA GLY A 237 5.99 -12.34 -9.09
C GLY A 237 6.80 -11.74 -10.24
N GLU A 238 6.53 -12.19 -11.46
CA GLU A 238 7.11 -11.64 -12.68
C GLU A 238 6.40 -10.33 -13.05
N ALA A 239 7.16 -9.28 -13.34
CA ALA A 239 6.63 -7.93 -13.55
C ALA A 239 5.59 -7.84 -14.68
N GLU A 240 5.70 -8.69 -15.70
CA GLU A 240 4.78 -8.75 -16.85
C GLU A 240 3.55 -9.63 -16.59
N SER A 241 3.49 -10.32 -15.45
CA SER A 241 2.37 -11.19 -15.09
C SER A 241 1.34 -10.42 -14.25
N ASN A 242 0.08 -10.81 -14.35
CA ASN A 242 -1.00 -10.21 -13.57
C ASN A 242 -1.77 -11.22 -12.71
N ASN A 243 -1.21 -12.43 -12.49
CA ASN A 243 -1.88 -13.52 -11.78
C ASN A 243 -0.94 -14.48 -11.02
N ASP A 244 0.33 -14.12 -10.85
CA ASP A 244 1.33 -14.91 -10.14
C ASP A 244 1.84 -14.25 -8.85
N GLY A 245 1.23 -13.15 -8.46
CA GLY A 245 1.50 -12.48 -7.19
C GLY A 245 1.20 -13.37 -5.97
N ALA A 246 1.84 -13.05 -4.86
CA ALA A 246 1.67 -13.75 -3.60
C ALA A 246 1.82 -12.83 -2.39
N LEU A 247 1.41 -13.33 -1.23
CA LEU A 247 1.78 -12.80 0.07
C LEU A 247 2.58 -13.84 0.83
N HIS A 248 3.61 -13.38 1.54
CA HIS A 248 4.39 -14.21 2.45
C HIS A 248 4.21 -13.70 3.87
N VAL A 249 3.72 -14.54 4.77
CA VAL A 249 3.49 -14.22 6.18
C VAL A 249 4.50 -14.95 7.03
N VAL A 250 5.31 -14.19 7.78
CA VAL A 250 6.41 -14.71 8.59
C VAL A 250 6.13 -14.39 10.06
N LYS A 251 5.70 -15.39 10.82
CA LYS A 251 5.53 -15.29 12.28
C LYS A 251 6.88 -15.37 12.97
N ASP A 252 7.01 -14.78 14.15
CA ASP A 252 8.27 -14.68 14.90
C ASP A 252 9.42 -14.11 14.05
N PHE A 253 9.06 -13.10 13.24
CA PHE A 253 9.93 -12.55 12.20
C PHE A 253 11.29 -12.13 12.73
N GLU A 254 11.34 -11.35 13.82
CA GLU A 254 12.61 -10.83 14.35
C GLU A 254 13.56 -11.98 14.73
N SER A 255 13.03 -13.04 15.36
CA SER A 255 13.81 -14.22 15.73
C SER A 255 14.35 -14.97 14.52
N LYS A 256 13.50 -15.22 13.51
CA LYS A 256 13.86 -15.91 12.26
C LYS A 256 14.86 -15.09 11.44
N PHE A 257 14.59 -13.79 11.32
CA PHE A 257 15.50 -12.87 10.64
C PHE A 257 16.84 -12.78 11.37
N ALA A 258 16.86 -12.70 12.71
CA ALA A 258 18.09 -12.65 13.52
C ALA A 258 18.91 -13.93 13.38
N ALA A 259 18.28 -15.10 13.41
CA ALA A 259 18.94 -16.42 13.29
C ALA A 259 19.52 -16.69 11.90
N THR A 260 18.97 -16.07 10.85
CA THR A 260 19.47 -16.23 9.48
C THR A 260 20.75 -15.40 9.29
N SER A 261 21.81 -15.95 8.73
CA SER A 261 23.05 -15.22 8.42
C SER A 261 22.82 -14.18 7.32
N SER A 262 23.64 -13.12 7.26
CA SER A 262 23.62 -12.19 6.12
C SER A 262 23.95 -12.94 4.83
N GLY A 263 23.15 -12.72 3.78
CA GLY A 263 23.22 -13.49 2.53
C GLY A 263 22.53 -14.86 2.57
N GLY A 264 22.05 -15.30 3.75
CA GLY A 264 21.22 -16.49 3.89
C GLY A 264 19.77 -16.25 3.52
N PHE A 265 18.89 -17.22 3.79
CA PHE A 265 17.48 -17.13 3.48
C PHE A 265 16.59 -17.70 4.60
N VAL A 266 15.41 -17.08 4.80
CA VAL A 266 14.28 -17.64 5.54
C VAL A 266 13.63 -18.70 4.65
N LYS A 267 13.46 -19.90 5.16
CA LYS A 267 12.96 -21.05 4.37
C LYS A 267 11.46 -20.97 4.15
N THR A 268 10.97 -21.66 3.12
CA THR A 268 9.52 -21.77 2.84
C THR A 268 8.72 -22.39 4.00
N GLU A 269 9.31 -23.34 4.73
CA GLU A 269 8.70 -23.97 5.91
C GLU A 269 8.48 -23.02 7.11
N ASP A 270 9.16 -21.87 7.10
CA ASP A 270 9.07 -20.81 8.11
C ASP A 270 8.06 -19.72 7.73
N GLN A 271 7.37 -19.87 6.60
CA GLN A 271 6.45 -18.88 6.01
C GLN A 271 5.10 -19.53 5.71
N LEU A 272 4.03 -18.75 5.76
CA LEU A 272 2.77 -19.06 5.07
C LEU A 272 2.78 -18.33 3.74
N ARG A 273 2.28 -18.96 2.67
CA ARG A 273 2.26 -18.36 1.35
C ARG A 273 0.84 -18.37 0.76
N ILE A 274 0.26 -17.20 0.61
CA ILE A 274 -1.05 -17.00 0.00
C ILE A 274 -0.81 -16.70 -1.49
N ALA A 275 -1.16 -17.65 -2.37
CA ALA A 275 -0.89 -17.54 -3.80
C ALA A 275 -1.80 -18.45 -4.64
N GLY A 276 -2.03 -18.07 -5.89
CA GLY A 276 -2.81 -18.82 -6.86
C GLY A 276 -4.02 -18.05 -7.38
N ASN A 277 -4.67 -18.56 -8.41
CA ASN A 277 -5.67 -17.82 -9.18
C ASN A 277 -6.88 -17.32 -8.37
N ASN A 278 -7.24 -18.02 -7.28
CA ASN A 278 -8.38 -17.60 -6.46
C ASN A 278 -8.05 -16.39 -5.60
N THR A 279 -6.78 -16.13 -5.30
CA THR A 279 -6.35 -15.03 -4.44
C THR A 279 -6.56 -13.67 -5.09
N LEU A 280 -6.67 -13.61 -6.42
CA LEU A 280 -6.71 -12.39 -7.22
C LEU A 280 -5.45 -11.53 -7.11
N LEU A 281 -4.35 -12.08 -6.61
CA LEU A 281 -3.05 -11.43 -6.53
C LEU A 281 -2.33 -11.53 -7.88
N GLY A 282 -1.95 -10.38 -8.42
CA GLY A 282 -1.17 -10.26 -9.62
C GLY A 282 0.08 -9.41 -9.39
N ASN A 283 -0.12 -8.18 -8.94
CA ASN A 283 0.96 -7.26 -8.61
C ASN A 283 0.63 -6.53 -7.29
N PRO A 284 0.74 -7.22 -6.15
CA PRO A 284 0.52 -6.62 -4.83
C PRO A 284 1.67 -5.68 -4.49
N VAL A 285 1.46 -4.37 -4.67
CA VAL A 285 2.51 -3.35 -4.55
C VAL A 285 2.72 -2.86 -3.12
N ASN A 286 1.67 -2.92 -2.29
CA ASN A 286 1.74 -2.52 -0.89
C ASN A 286 0.80 -3.37 -0.04
N VAL A 287 1.14 -3.56 1.23
CA VAL A 287 0.37 -4.36 2.20
C VAL A 287 0.36 -3.69 3.56
N ILE A 288 -0.71 -3.94 4.32
CA ILE A 288 -0.76 -3.63 5.75
C ILE A 288 -1.41 -4.80 6.48
N TYR A 289 -0.86 -5.17 7.62
CA TYR A 289 -1.37 -6.18 8.52
C TYR A 289 -1.82 -5.54 9.83
N ASP A 290 -2.97 -5.94 10.32
CA ASP A 290 -3.47 -5.55 11.64
C ASP A 290 -3.57 -6.79 12.53
N SER A 291 -2.85 -6.78 13.64
CA SER A 291 -2.76 -7.92 14.57
C SER A 291 -4.01 -8.10 15.41
N ASN A 292 -4.75 -7.02 15.70
CA ASN A 292 -5.96 -7.06 16.51
C ASN A 292 -7.09 -7.80 15.81
N TYR A 293 -7.19 -7.61 14.49
CA TYR A 293 -8.21 -8.28 13.66
C TYR A 293 -7.64 -9.45 12.86
N ASN A 294 -6.32 -9.64 12.92
CA ASN A 294 -5.59 -10.68 12.18
C ASN A 294 -5.93 -10.66 10.68
N VAL A 295 -5.89 -9.46 10.08
CA VAL A 295 -6.25 -9.21 8.68
C VAL A 295 -5.11 -8.56 7.92
N ILE A 296 -4.93 -8.95 6.65
CA ILE A 296 -4.03 -8.28 5.71
C ILE A 296 -4.88 -7.53 4.69
N PHE A 297 -4.62 -6.23 4.51
CA PHE A 297 -5.11 -5.48 3.36
C PHE A 297 -4.00 -5.30 2.33
N VAL A 298 -4.38 -5.33 1.06
CA VAL A 298 -3.45 -5.34 -0.07
C VAL A 298 -3.85 -4.28 -1.10
N ALA A 299 -2.90 -3.48 -1.53
CA ALA A 299 -2.99 -2.70 -2.75
C ALA A 299 -2.55 -3.60 -3.92
N GLU A 300 -3.50 -4.12 -4.68
CA GLU A 300 -3.29 -4.97 -5.85
C GLU A 300 -3.40 -4.13 -7.12
N ALA A 301 -2.28 -3.84 -7.78
CA ALA A 301 -2.23 -2.85 -8.85
C ALA A 301 -2.64 -3.39 -10.23
N SER A 302 -2.56 -4.68 -10.49
CA SER A 302 -2.62 -5.25 -11.85
C SER A 302 -3.85 -6.12 -12.10
N ASN A 303 -4.11 -7.11 -11.26
CA ASN A 303 -5.19 -8.05 -11.45
C ASN A 303 -6.55 -7.34 -11.49
N GLY A 304 -7.28 -7.49 -12.62
CA GLY A 304 -8.57 -6.85 -12.82
C GLY A 304 -8.55 -5.32 -12.92
N GLY A 305 -7.38 -4.72 -13.18
CA GLY A 305 -7.23 -3.27 -13.36
C GLY A 305 -7.05 -2.48 -12.07
N GLY A 306 -6.69 -3.15 -10.98
CA GLY A 306 -6.44 -2.57 -9.66
C GLY A 306 -7.55 -2.81 -8.65
N ARG A 307 -7.17 -3.19 -7.44
CA ARG A 307 -8.07 -3.58 -6.36
C ARG A 307 -7.48 -3.34 -4.98
N ILE A 308 -8.36 -3.22 -4.00
CA ILE A 308 -8.05 -3.49 -2.60
C ILE A 308 -8.58 -4.90 -2.30
N LEU A 309 -7.73 -5.74 -1.71
CA LEU A 309 -8.09 -7.06 -1.25
C LEU A 309 -7.91 -7.13 0.27
N ALA A 310 -8.69 -7.98 0.96
CA ALA A 310 -8.43 -8.32 2.35
C ALA A 310 -8.47 -9.82 2.56
N PHE A 311 -7.60 -10.31 3.46
CA PHE A 311 -7.52 -11.70 3.87
C PHE A 311 -7.57 -11.78 5.38
N ASN A 312 -8.63 -12.36 5.93
CA ASN A 312 -8.77 -12.63 7.37
C ASN A 312 -7.92 -13.84 7.79
N ASP A 313 -7.76 -14.00 9.10
CA ASP A 313 -7.01 -15.11 9.70
C ASP A 313 -5.56 -15.21 9.16
N ALA A 314 -4.95 -14.06 8.89
CA ALA A 314 -3.66 -13.88 8.22
C ALA A 314 -2.53 -14.78 8.72
N THR A 315 -2.53 -15.10 10.03
CA THR A 315 -1.48 -15.93 10.67
C THR A 315 -1.72 -17.44 10.58
N SER A 316 -2.80 -17.86 9.90
CA SER A 316 -3.18 -19.27 9.76
C SER A 316 -3.57 -19.70 8.35
N ILE A 317 -3.83 -18.76 7.45
CA ILE A 317 -4.19 -19.06 6.05
C ILE A 317 -2.96 -19.35 5.20
N ASP A 318 -3.10 -20.24 4.23
CA ASP A 318 -2.05 -20.67 3.31
C ASP A 318 -2.66 -21.16 2.00
N GLY A 319 -1.91 -21.03 0.89
CA GLY A 319 -2.29 -21.56 -0.42
C GLY A 319 -3.25 -20.69 -1.23
N ASN A 320 -4.06 -21.33 -2.07
CA ASN A 320 -4.91 -20.69 -3.07
C ASN A 320 -6.32 -20.41 -2.53
N ILE A 321 -6.44 -19.36 -1.74
CA ILE A 321 -7.69 -18.92 -1.10
C ILE A 321 -8.25 -17.67 -1.77
N ALA A 322 -9.55 -17.46 -1.68
CA ALA A 322 -10.18 -16.22 -2.12
C ALA A 322 -10.03 -15.12 -1.05
N PRO A 323 -9.91 -13.84 -1.43
CA PRO A 323 -9.98 -12.76 -0.47
C PRO A 323 -11.39 -12.65 0.15
N ASP A 324 -11.43 -12.25 1.43
CA ASP A 324 -12.68 -12.02 2.15
C ASP A 324 -13.35 -10.71 1.74
N LEU A 325 -12.55 -9.73 1.28
CA LEU A 325 -13.04 -8.44 0.80
C LEU A 325 -12.32 -8.07 -0.49
N LYS A 326 -13.08 -7.46 -1.41
CA LYS A 326 -12.57 -6.95 -2.69
C LYS A 326 -13.27 -5.64 -3.03
N TYR A 327 -12.48 -4.58 -3.23
CA TYR A 327 -12.94 -3.33 -3.82
C TYR A 327 -12.17 -3.03 -5.10
N THR A 328 -12.86 -2.68 -6.17
CA THR A 328 -12.22 -2.20 -7.40
C THR A 328 -11.67 -0.80 -7.18
N LEU A 329 -10.37 -0.61 -7.42
CA LEU A 329 -9.70 0.69 -7.33
C LEU A 329 -8.56 0.75 -8.34
N ALA A 330 -8.85 1.33 -9.49
CA ALA A 330 -7.85 1.51 -10.54
C ALA A 330 -6.70 2.40 -10.07
N GLY A 331 -5.47 1.96 -10.38
CA GLY A 331 -4.25 2.70 -10.04
C GLY A 331 -3.96 2.76 -8.54
N VAL A 332 -4.48 1.84 -7.74
CA VAL A 332 -4.12 1.76 -6.31
C VAL A 332 -2.61 1.58 -6.15
N SER A 333 -2.02 2.34 -5.23
CA SER A 333 -0.56 2.38 -5.02
C SER A 333 -0.15 2.04 -3.58
N SER A 334 -0.91 2.47 -2.57
CA SER A 334 -0.59 2.17 -1.17
C SER A 334 -1.84 2.09 -0.32
N VAL A 335 -1.75 1.42 0.83
CA VAL A 335 -2.82 1.29 1.83
C VAL A 335 -2.31 1.60 3.23
N TYR A 336 -3.18 2.14 4.07
CA TYR A 336 -2.97 2.35 5.50
C TYR A 336 -4.26 2.05 6.25
N PHE A 337 -4.18 1.23 7.29
CA PHE A 337 -5.35 0.85 8.09
C PHE A 337 -5.27 1.45 9.49
N HIS A 338 -6.36 2.02 9.95
CA HIS A 338 -6.49 2.61 11.28
C HIS A 338 -7.75 2.14 11.97
N THR A 339 -7.60 1.69 13.21
CA THR A 339 -8.68 1.28 14.12
C THR A 339 -8.65 2.11 15.41
N ARG A 340 -9.85 2.30 16.02
CA ARG A 340 -10.00 3.05 17.27
C ARG A 340 -11.05 2.45 18.17
#